data_9831eac72b7d9007b28a77ffb9834f7f
#
_entry.id   9831eac72b7d9007b28a77ffb9834f7f
#
_cell.length_a   1.000
_cell.length_b   1.000
_cell.length_c   1.000
_cell.angle_alpha   90.00
_cell.angle_beta   90.00
_cell.angle_gamma   90.00
#
_symmetry.space_group_name_H-M   'P 1'
#
loop_
_entity.id
_entity.type
_entity.pdbx_description
1 polymer ?
#
loop_
_entity_poly.entity_id
_entity_poly.type
_entity_poly.pdbx_seq_one_letter_code
_entity_poly.pdbx_strand_id
1 'polypeptide(L)'
;NRFYPTPYFFSARVFNEIELVSIELTKVYRQTDKVFVNVLDHIRTNTAGAADLQLLNTRYNTQIKENESDMYITLATRRDTVDFINEKKLAELPGDSTIFTGEIKGEFPENSLPTQMELEVKPGAQIIFIKNDYERRWVNGTIGTIAGIDEDETLYVITEDGKEVDVKKDSWRNIRYRYNDKEKKIEEEELGVFIQYPIRLAWAITIHKSQGLTFSRVVVDFTGGVFAGGQAYVALSRCTSLDGIQLKKQITRGDIFVRPEIVSFAQRFNNRPAIEKALKQAQADVQYVEAVKQFDQGNFEGFLEQFFLAIHSRYDIEKPVIKRFIRKKLEIINRQKKENQRLREQLYVQRKNLEKYAREYYLMGNECITQAHDSRAAIANYDKAIELNPSYTDAWIRKGITLYNNKEYYEAEVCLNEAVRLSPMLFKAVYNRGKNRMALDNIEGALADFDRAVSIKPEHAKVHELFGDALMRTGKEEAAALQWAIAERLREKNAKD
;
A
#
# COMPACT_ATOMS: atom_id res chain seq x y z
N ASN A 1 -4.03 -1.68 44.36
CA ASN A 1 -3.47 -0.64 43.51
C ASN A 1 -3.83 0.73 44.07
N ARG A 2 -2.91 1.46 44.71
CA ARG A 2 -3.19 2.77 45.33
C ARG A 2 -3.46 3.91 44.36
N PHE A 3 -3.23 3.68 43.06
CA PHE A 3 -3.28 4.73 42.04
C PHE A 3 -4.57 4.76 41.23
N TYR A 4 -5.31 3.66 41.17
CA TYR A 4 -6.52 3.52 40.36
C TYR A 4 -7.69 3.03 41.21
N PRO A 5 -8.92 3.56 41.05
CA PRO A 5 -10.09 3.19 41.85
C PRO A 5 -10.54 1.75 41.59
N THR A 6 -10.31 1.19 40.41
CA THR A 6 -10.63 -0.19 40.05
C THR A 6 -9.49 -0.85 39.32
N PRO A 7 -9.42 -2.21 39.23
CA PRO A 7 -8.42 -2.91 38.45
C PRO A 7 -8.69 -2.90 36.93
N TYR A 8 -9.75 -2.27 36.48
CA TYR A 8 -10.16 -2.27 35.11
C TYR A 8 -9.44 -1.19 34.28
N PHE A 9 -9.18 -1.48 33.01
CA PHE A 9 -8.47 -0.58 32.09
C PHE A 9 -9.12 0.81 31.94
N PHE A 10 -10.46 0.86 32.01
CA PHE A 10 -11.21 2.11 31.89
C PHE A 10 -11.10 3.02 33.13
N SER A 11 -10.42 2.56 34.20
CA SER A 11 -10.03 3.40 35.34
C SER A 11 -8.69 4.11 35.14
N ALA A 12 -7.96 3.81 34.06
CA ALA A 12 -6.70 4.48 33.76
C ALA A 12 -6.94 5.98 33.46
N ARG A 13 -6.05 6.86 33.96
CA ARG A 13 -6.19 8.31 33.80
C ARG A 13 -6.30 8.71 32.32
N VAL A 14 -5.46 8.11 31.45
CA VAL A 14 -5.46 8.35 30.01
C VAL A 14 -6.81 8.04 29.36
N PHE A 15 -7.59 7.13 29.94
CA PHE A 15 -8.91 6.77 29.41
C PHE A 15 -9.92 7.93 29.48
N ASN A 16 -9.73 8.87 30.41
CA ASN A 16 -10.56 10.06 30.53
C ASN A 16 -10.10 11.19 29.58
N GLU A 17 -8.90 11.07 29.02
CA GLU A 17 -8.31 12.06 28.11
C GLU A 17 -8.56 11.75 26.63
N ILE A 18 -8.97 10.50 26.32
CA ILE A 18 -9.22 10.04 24.96
C ILE A 18 -10.72 9.84 24.70
N GLU A 19 -11.19 10.27 23.52
CA GLU A 19 -12.54 9.93 23.04
C GLU A 19 -12.52 8.51 22.48
N LEU A 20 -12.95 7.52 23.27
CA LEU A 20 -13.13 6.14 22.82
C LEU A 20 -14.57 5.86 22.46
N VAL A 21 -14.76 5.30 21.28
CA VAL A 21 -16.06 4.78 20.82
C VAL A 21 -16.04 3.27 21.00
N SER A 22 -16.89 2.79 21.93
CA SER A 22 -16.98 1.37 22.24
C SER A 22 -18.08 0.72 21.40
N ILE A 23 -17.71 -0.27 20.58
CA ILE A 23 -18.63 -1.05 19.74
C ILE A 23 -18.67 -2.48 20.27
N GLU A 24 -19.85 -2.95 20.61
CA GLU A 24 -20.11 -4.33 21.00
C GLU A 24 -20.65 -5.11 19.82
N LEU A 25 -20.02 -6.26 19.54
CA LEU A 25 -20.52 -7.20 18.54
C LEU A 25 -21.72 -7.96 19.13
N THR A 26 -22.88 -7.86 18.47
CA THR A 26 -24.14 -8.40 19.00
C THR A 26 -24.52 -9.77 18.44
N LYS A 27 -23.87 -10.19 17.33
CA LYS A 27 -24.17 -11.48 16.71
C LYS A 27 -23.41 -12.60 17.37
N VAL A 28 -24.13 -13.57 17.91
CA VAL A 28 -23.57 -14.79 18.52
C VAL A 28 -23.49 -15.88 17.44
N TYR A 29 -22.30 -16.50 17.30
CA TYR A 29 -22.05 -17.57 16.34
C TYR A 29 -21.84 -18.93 17.00
N ARG A 30 -21.47 -18.97 18.30
CA ARG A 30 -21.17 -20.22 19.03
C ARG A 30 -22.42 -21.04 19.34
N GLN A 31 -23.49 -20.37 19.75
CA GLN A 31 -24.76 -20.98 20.12
C GLN A 31 -25.80 -20.67 19.03
N THR A 32 -26.62 -21.67 18.69
CA THR A 32 -27.73 -21.55 17.73
C THR A 32 -29.09 -21.50 18.39
N ASP A 33 -29.20 -22.06 19.62
CA ASP A 33 -30.42 -22.04 20.42
C ASP A 33 -30.68 -20.65 21.01
N LYS A 34 -31.72 -19.99 20.54
CA LYS A 34 -32.13 -18.66 20.96
C LYS A 34 -32.50 -18.58 22.45
N VAL A 35 -33.08 -19.64 23.00
CA VAL A 35 -33.47 -19.69 24.43
C VAL A 35 -32.19 -19.66 25.29
N PHE A 36 -31.24 -20.51 24.95
CA PHE A 36 -29.97 -20.56 25.66
C PHE A 36 -29.15 -19.25 25.50
N VAL A 37 -29.13 -18.67 24.30
CA VAL A 37 -28.48 -17.37 24.06
C VAL A 37 -29.09 -16.28 24.93
N ASN A 38 -30.45 -16.22 25.05
CA ASN A 38 -31.11 -15.25 25.93
C ASN A 38 -30.76 -15.44 27.40
N VAL A 39 -30.72 -16.68 27.89
CA VAL A 39 -30.30 -16.98 29.27
C VAL A 39 -28.86 -16.52 29.52
N LEU A 40 -27.96 -16.78 28.56
CA LEU A 40 -26.56 -16.32 28.67
C LEU A 40 -26.49 -14.79 28.68
N ASP A 41 -27.32 -14.11 27.92
CA ASP A 41 -27.35 -12.64 27.90
C ASP A 41 -27.89 -12.07 29.22
N HIS A 42 -28.94 -12.68 29.81
CA HIS A 42 -29.43 -12.32 31.14
C HIS A 42 -28.36 -12.51 32.24
N ILE A 43 -27.57 -13.60 32.15
CA ILE A 43 -26.45 -13.82 33.10
C ILE A 43 -25.38 -12.74 32.90
N ARG A 44 -25.01 -12.45 31.66
CA ARG A 44 -23.98 -11.47 31.31
C ARG A 44 -24.35 -10.06 31.81
N THR A 45 -25.61 -9.69 31.67
CA THR A 45 -26.13 -8.38 32.08
C THR A 45 -26.60 -8.31 33.54
N ASN A 46 -26.47 -9.42 34.28
CA ASN A 46 -26.94 -9.55 35.67
C ASN A 46 -28.45 -9.38 35.84
N THR A 47 -29.23 -9.70 34.82
CA THR A 47 -30.70 -9.61 34.81
C THR A 47 -31.39 -10.99 34.88
N ALA A 48 -30.63 -12.08 35.06
CA ALA A 48 -31.16 -13.44 35.15
C ALA A 48 -32.21 -13.57 36.22
N GLY A 49 -33.39 -14.07 35.84
CA GLY A 49 -34.55 -14.27 36.71
C GLY A 49 -34.69 -15.73 37.18
N ALA A 50 -35.79 -16.00 37.93
CA ALA A 50 -36.06 -17.33 38.46
C ALA A 50 -36.27 -18.37 37.34
N ALA A 51 -36.87 -17.98 36.20
CA ALA A 51 -37.09 -18.85 35.05
C ALA A 51 -35.75 -19.27 34.38
N ASP A 52 -34.78 -18.34 34.27
CA ASP A 52 -33.46 -18.64 33.73
C ASP A 52 -32.72 -19.65 34.60
N LEU A 53 -32.76 -19.44 35.97
CA LEU A 53 -32.16 -20.38 36.92
C LEU A 53 -32.82 -21.75 36.87
N GLN A 54 -34.16 -21.80 36.77
CA GLN A 54 -34.89 -23.04 36.68
C GLN A 54 -34.50 -23.81 35.41
N LEU A 55 -34.41 -23.13 34.28
CA LEU A 55 -33.96 -23.73 33.02
C LEU A 55 -32.56 -24.29 33.12
N LEU A 56 -31.60 -23.50 33.63
CA LEU A 56 -30.22 -23.98 33.81
C LEU A 56 -30.16 -25.18 34.76
N ASN A 57 -30.93 -25.15 35.84
CA ASN A 57 -30.90 -26.21 36.85
C ASN A 57 -31.61 -27.51 36.39
N THR A 58 -32.28 -27.52 35.24
CA THR A 58 -32.65 -28.77 34.58
C THR A 58 -31.43 -29.63 34.20
N ARG A 59 -30.28 -29.01 34.11
CA ARG A 59 -29.00 -29.69 33.84
C ARG A 59 -28.25 -30.18 35.07
N TYR A 60 -28.79 -30.02 36.24
CA TYR A 60 -28.27 -30.57 37.49
C TYR A 60 -28.63 -32.05 37.60
N ASN A 61 -27.68 -32.91 38.00
CA ASN A 61 -27.80 -34.35 38.13
C ASN A 61 -28.20 -35.11 36.84
N THR A 62 -28.20 -34.44 35.69
CA THR A 62 -28.29 -35.18 34.43
C THR A 62 -26.98 -35.91 34.22
N GLN A 63 -27.03 -37.24 34.05
CA GLN A 63 -25.86 -37.97 33.60
C GLN A 63 -25.62 -37.59 32.13
N ILE A 64 -24.42 -37.08 31.82
CA ILE A 64 -23.96 -37.11 30.43
C ILE A 64 -24.00 -38.58 30.03
N LYS A 65 -24.84 -38.96 29.07
CA LYS A 65 -24.86 -40.32 28.56
C LYS A 65 -23.42 -40.63 28.11
N GLU A 66 -22.71 -41.44 28.88
CA GLU A 66 -21.40 -41.94 28.54
C GLU A 66 -21.54 -42.89 27.33
N ASN A 67 -21.57 -42.32 26.13
CA ASN A 67 -21.11 -43.08 24.99
C ASN A 67 -19.58 -43.06 25.10
N GLU A 68 -18.95 -44.23 25.08
CA GLU A 68 -17.50 -44.43 25.28
C GLU A 68 -16.62 -43.58 24.36
N SER A 69 -17.19 -42.93 23.34
CA SER A 69 -16.50 -42.08 22.36
C SER A 69 -16.58 -40.58 22.63
N ASP A 70 -17.38 -40.11 23.59
CA ASP A 70 -17.68 -38.70 23.75
C ASP A 70 -16.83 -38.03 24.83
N MET A 71 -15.81 -37.29 24.41
CA MET A 71 -14.96 -36.48 25.30
C MET A 71 -15.78 -35.35 25.95
N TYR A 72 -15.63 -35.18 27.26
CA TYR A 72 -16.16 -34.04 27.98
C TYR A 72 -15.07 -33.42 28.85
N ILE A 73 -15.24 -32.15 29.19
CA ILE A 73 -14.30 -31.41 30.04
C ILE A 73 -14.98 -30.83 31.26
N THR A 74 -14.35 -30.93 32.43
CA THR A 74 -14.85 -30.30 33.65
C THR A 74 -14.30 -28.87 33.76
N LEU A 75 -15.17 -27.89 33.87
CA LEU A 75 -14.83 -26.48 34.11
C LEU A 75 -14.99 -26.18 35.61
N ALA A 76 -13.88 -26.03 36.31
CA ALA A 76 -13.90 -25.77 37.77
C ALA A 76 -13.44 -24.35 38.08
N THR A 77 -13.92 -23.82 39.23
CA THR A 77 -13.57 -22.47 39.72
C THR A 77 -12.15 -22.40 40.27
N ARG A 78 -11.62 -23.50 40.80
CA ARG A 78 -10.34 -23.57 41.53
C ARG A 78 -9.33 -24.48 40.83
N ARG A 79 -8.05 -24.11 40.96
CA ARG A 79 -6.95 -24.87 40.39
C ARG A 79 -6.74 -26.21 41.09
N ASP A 80 -6.80 -26.22 42.41
CA ASP A 80 -6.65 -27.45 43.22
C ASP A 80 -7.66 -28.54 42.84
N THR A 81 -8.91 -28.15 42.55
CA THR A 81 -9.95 -29.08 42.05
C THR A 81 -9.59 -29.65 40.66
N VAL A 82 -9.04 -28.80 39.81
CA VAL A 82 -8.61 -29.21 38.46
C VAL A 82 -7.44 -30.19 38.54
N ASP A 83 -6.42 -29.84 39.31
CA ASP A 83 -5.23 -30.67 39.46
C ASP A 83 -5.62 -32.04 40.06
N PHE A 84 -6.45 -32.08 41.10
CA PHE A 84 -6.97 -33.33 41.70
C PHE A 84 -7.74 -34.20 40.69
N ILE A 85 -8.61 -33.62 39.85
CA ILE A 85 -9.36 -34.39 38.86
C ILE A 85 -8.42 -34.97 37.82
N ASN A 86 -7.49 -34.18 37.30
CA ASN A 86 -6.55 -34.62 36.26
C ASN A 86 -5.59 -35.69 36.79
N GLU A 87 -5.00 -35.53 37.96
CA GLU A 87 -4.13 -36.50 38.64
C GLU A 87 -4.85 -37.82 38.90
N LYS A 88 -6.07 -37.75 39.48
CA LYS A 88 -6.89 -38.92 39.72
C LYS A 88 -7.19 -39.69 38.41
N LYS A 89 -7.63 -39.00 37.40
CA LYS A 89 -7.96 -39.61 36.12
C LYS A 89 -6.75 -40.20 35.39
N LEU A 90 -5.59 -39.54 35.48
CA LEU A 90 -4.33 -40.08 34.96
C LEU A 90 -3.90 -41.36 35.70
N ALA A 91 -4.05 -41.37 37.04
CA ALA A 91 -3.75 -42.54 37.89
C ALA A 91 -4.68 -43.75 37.60
N GLU A 92 -5.95 -43.50 37.26
CA GLU A 92 -6.93 -44.54 36.89
C GLU A 92 -6.61 -45.23 35.55
N LEU A 93 -5.77 -44.59 34.66
CA LEU A 93 -5.38 -45.21 33.40
C LEU A 93 -4.37 -46.33 33.62
N PRO A 94 -4.49 -47.44 32.85
CA PRO A 94 -3.52 -48.54 32.91
C PRO A 94 -2.17 -48.16 32.32
N GLY A 95 -1.12 -48.89 32.68
CA GLY A 95 0.24 -48.72 32.15
C GLY A 95 1.08 -47.69 32.88
N ASP A 96 2.34 -47.59 32.50
CA ASP A 96 3.32 -46.73 33.11
C ASP A 96 3.19 -45.30 32.54
N SER A 97 3.50 -44.28 33.36
CA SER A 97 3.51 -42.89 32.93
C SER A 97 4.86 -42.52 32.31
N THR A 98 4.82 -41.66 31.35
CA THR A 98 6.00 -40.99 30.78
C THR A 98 6.02 -39.54 31.21
N ILE A 99 7.17 -39.07 31.73
CA ILE A 99 7.38 -37.70 32.16
C ILE A 99 8.28 -37.01 31.16
N PHE A 100 7.76 -35.92 30.55
CA PHE A 100 8.52 -35.08 29.65
C PHE A 100 8.94 -33.80 30.36
N THR A 101 10.25 -33.59 30.52
CA THR A 101 10.80 -32.38 31.11
C THR A 101 10.91 -31.30 30.05
N GLY A 102 10.39 -30.10 30.38
CA GLY A 102 10.52 -28.89 29.57
C GLY A 102 11.92 -28.31 29.66
N GLU A 103 12.28 -27.50 28.69
CA GLU A 103 13.57 -26.80 28.64
C GLU A 103 13.36 -25.30 28.65
N ILE A 104 14.11 -24.59 29.53
CA ILE A 104 14.13 -23.12 29.56
C ILE A 104 15.49 -22.65 29.06
N LYS A 105 15.49 -21.77 28.08
CA LYS A 105 16.67 -21.05 27.59
C LYS A 105 16.48 -19.55 27.89
N GLY A 106 17.41 -18.94 28.61
CA GLY A 106 17.31 -17.55 29.04
C GLY A 106 16.34 -17.33 30.22
N GLU A 107 15.64 -16.22 30.26
CA GLU A 107 14.73 -15.86 31.34
C GLU A 107 13.28 -16.24 31.00
N PHE A 108 12.70 -17.17 31.76
CA PHE A 108 11.28 -17.53 31.64
C PHE A 108 10.70 -17.77 33.05
N PRO A 109 9.82 -16.90 33.58
CA PRO A 109 9.29 -17.04 34.92
C PRO A 109 8.43 -18.30 35.04
N GLU A 110 8.63 -19.09 36.12
CA GLU A 110 7.88 -20.33 36.36
C GLU A 110 6.36 -20.13 36.41
N ASN A 111 5.90 -19.02 37.02
CA ASN A 111 4.47 -18.70 37.07
C ASN A 111 3.84 -18.34 35.71
N SER A 112 4.65 -18.13 34.69
CA SER A 112 4.24 -17.81 33.33
C SER A 112 4.32 -18.98 32.37
N LEU A 113 4.72 -20.17 32.85
CA LEU A 113 4.81 -21.38 32.03
C LEU A 113 3.45 -21.72 31.42
N PRO A 114 3.37 -21.89 30.10
CA PRO A 114 2.12 -22.22 29.41
C PRO A 114 1.62 -23.62 29.73
N THR A 115 2.53 -24.58 30.01
CA THR A 115 2.23 -25.93 30.50
C THR A 115 3.16 -26.29 31.66
N GLN A 116 3.07 -27.51 32.16
CA GLN A 116 3.90 -28.00 33.29
C GLN A 116 5.35 -28.20 32.82
N MET A 117 6.30 -27.89 33.73
CA MET A 117 7.72 -28.17 33.49
C MET A 117 7.94 -29.68 33.35
N GLU A 118 7.36 -30.46 34.23
CA GLU A 118 7.30 -31.89 34.19
C GLU A 118 5.90 -32.33 33.72
N LEU A 119 5.77 -32.69 32.47
CA LEU A 119 4.49 -33.08 31.88
C LEU A 119 4.38 -34.60 31.94
N GLU A 120 3.59 -35.09 32.87
CA GLU A 120 3.29 -36.53 33.01
C GLU A 120 2.08 -36.91 32.16
N VAL A 121 2.23 -37.94 31.34
CA VAL A 121 1.19 -38.45 30.44
C VAL A 121 1.19 -39.96 30.35
N LYS A 122 0.07 -40.54 29.92
CA LYS A 122 -0.07 -41.97 29.58
C LYS A 122 -0.84 -42.11 28.27
N PRO A 123 -0.68 -43.20 27.54
CA PRO A 123 -1.64 -43.62 26.52
C PRO A 123 -3.06 -43.63 27.10
N GLY A 124 -4.06 -43.11 26.38
CA GLY A 124 -5.42 -42.95 26.85
C GLY A 124 -5.66 -41.63 27.61
N ALA A 125 -4.63 -40.84 27.89
CA ALA A 125 -4.83 -39.54 28.57
C ALA A 125 -5.52 -38.52 27.68
N GLN A 126 -6.58 -37.89 28.25
CA GLN A 126 -7.27 -36.77 27.60
C GLN A 126 -6.46 -35.50 27.74
N ILE A 127 -6.20 -34.86 26.63
CA ILE A 127 -5.40 -33.65 26.55
C ILE A 127 -6.15 -32.52 25.84
N ILE A 128 -5.68 -31.30 26.04
CA ILE A 128 -6.07 -30.13 25.25
C ILE A 128 -4.82 -29.47 24.68
N PHE A 129 -4.88 -29.12 23.40
CA PHE A 129 -3.85 -28.31 22.78
C PHE A 129 -3.91 -26.86 23.27
N ILE A 130 -2.77 -26.29 23.62
CA ILE A 130 -2.66 -24.92 24.18
C ILE A 130 -1.98 -23.94 23.24
N LYS A 131 -1.72 -24.37 22.01
CA LYS A 131 -1.12 -23.56 20.94
C LYS A 131 -1.67 -24.02 19.58
N ASN A 132 -1.85 -23.08 18.64
CA ASN A 132 -2.22 -23.43 17.29
C ASN A 132 -1.06 -24.13 16.58
N ASP A 133 -1.35 -25.16 15.83
CA ASP A 133 -0.37 -25.81 14.95
C ASP A 133 -0.04 -24.94 13.76
N TYR A 134 1.21 -24.94 13.34
CA TYR A 134 1.66 -24.17 12.18
C TYR A 134 1.02 -24.69 10.87
N GLU A 135 0.83 -26.00 10.74
CA GLU A 135 0.18 -26.66 9.60
C GLU A 135 -1.35 -26.70 9.72
N ARG A 136 -1.90 -26.10 10.79
CA ARG A 136 -3.35 -26.05 11.08
C ARG A 136 -4.01 -27.43 11.26
N ARG A 137 -3.27 -28.42 11.72
CA ARG A 137 -3.79 -29.77 12.04
C ARG A 137 -4.68 -29.72 13.28
N TRP A 138 -4.39 -28.80 14.22
CA TRP A 138 -5.22 -28.47 15.37
C TRP A 138 -5.15 -26.96 15.70
N VAL A 139 -6.06 -26.51 16.53
CA VAL A 139 -6.07 -25.13 17.07
C VAL A 139 -6.01 -25.19 18.61
N ASN A 140 -5.64 -24.05 19.22
CA ASN A 140 -5.71 -23.90 20.66
C ASN A 140 -7.13 -24.19 21.17
N GLY A 141 -7.26 -25.18 22.08
CA GLY A 141 -8.54 -25.63 22.61
C GLY A 141 -9.06 -26.95 21.98
N THR A 142 -8.43 -27.47 20.93
CA THR A 142 -8.76 -28.82 20.42
C THR A 142 -8.47 -29.85 21.49
N ILE A 143 -9.43 -30.75 21.77
CA ILE A 143 -9.29 -31.85 22.69
C ILE A 143 -8.86 -33.10 21.91
N GLY A 144 -8.08 -33.95 22.55
CA GLY A 144 -7.66 -35.20 22.01
C GLY A 144 -7.31 -36.22 23.08
N THR A 145 -7.07 -37.45 22.65
CA THR A 145 -6.60 -38.56 23.50
C THR A 145 -5.24 -39.01 23.01
N ILE A 146 -4.29 -39.22 23.89
CA ILE A 146 -2.97 -39.77 23.53
C ILE A 146 -3.16 -41.25 23.11
N ALA A 147 -2.89 -41.54 21.84
CA ALA A 147 -2.95 -42.88 21.29
C ALA A 147 -1.68 -43.68 21.61
N GLY A 148 -0.52 -43.02 21.59
CA GLY A 148 0.77 -43.65 21.84
C GLY A 148 1.91 -42.64 21.93
N ILE A 149 3.08 -43.18 22.32
CA ILE A 149 4.33 -42.43 22.40
C ILE A 149 5.38 -43.32 21.74
N ASP A 150 6.14 -42.83 20.78
CA ASP A 150 7.20 -43.59 20.12
C ASP A 150 8.57 -43.43 20.81
N GLU A 151 9.56 -44.18 20.33
CA GLU A 151 10.93 -44.14 20.85
C GLU A 151 11.62 -42.77 20.63
N ASP A 152 11.16 -41.99 19.63
CA ASP A 152 11.67 -40.66 19.33
C ASP A 152 10.96 -39.56 20.09
N GLU A 153 10.24 -39.89 21.16
CA GLU A 153 9.43 -38.98 21.97
C GLU A 153 8.33 -38.23 21.15
N THR A 154 7.85 -38.77 20.04
CA THR A 154 6.70 -38.21 19.31
C THR A 154 5.40 -38.67 19.97
N LEU A 155 4.51 -37.78 20.31
CA LEU A 155 3.16 -38.09 20.82
C LEU A 155 2.20 -38.26 19.64
N TYR A 156 1.48 -39.34 19.59
CA TYR A 156 0.35 -39.58 18.68
C TYR A 156 -0.95 -39.26 19.41
N VAL A 157 -1.73 -38.34 18.88
CA VAL A 157 -2.97 -37.89 19.50
C VAL A 157 -4.13 -38.06 18.52
N ILE A 158 -5.21 -38.73 18.98
CA ILE A 158 -6.48 -38.75 18.24
C ILE A 158 -7.32 -37.57 18.74
N THR A 159 -7.63 -36.66 17.85
CA THR A 159 -8.44 -35.46 18.15
C THR A 159 -9.92 -35.81 18.22
N GLU A 160 -10.77 -34.92 18.79
CA GLU A 160 -12.22 -35.13 18.96
C GLU A 160 -12.96 -35.36 17.62
N ASP A 161 -12.40 -34.95 16.47
CA ASP A 161 -12.92 -35.22 15.13
C ASP A 161 -12.38 -36.53 14.52
N GLY A 162 -11.66 -37.36 15.33
CA GLY A 162 -11.16 -38.65 14.96
C GLY A 162 -9.88 -38.68 14.11
N LYS A 163 -9.23 -37.54 13.95
CA LYS A 163 -7.95 -37.46 13.22
C LYS A 163 -6.78 -37.81 14.14
N GLU A 164 -5.87 -38.60 13.64
CA GLU A 164 -4.61 -38.85 14.29
C GLU A 164 -3.56 -37.84 13.85
N VAL A 165 -2.87 -37.23 14.82
CA VAL A 165 -1.85 -36.23 14.59
C VAL A 165 -0.59 -36.54 15.42
N ASP A 166 0.58 -36.33 14.82
CA ASP A 166 1.87 -36.38 15.50
C ASP A 166 2.18 -35.04 16.16
N VAL A 167 2.59 -35.09 17.41
CA VAL A 167 2.83 -33.89 18.23
C VAL A 167 4.26 -33.91 18.74
N LYS A 168 5.00 -32.85 18.47
CA LYS A 168 6.36 -32.62 18.94
C LYS A 168 6.45 -31.43 19.88
N LYS A 169 7.57 -31.31 20.60
CA LYS A 169 7.84 -30.15 21.45
C LYS A 169 7.82 -28.87 20.62
N ASP A 170 7.22 -27.83 21.14
CA ASP A 170 7.14 -26.49 20.55
C ASP A 170 7.66 -25.46 21.54
N SER A 171 7.90 -24.23 21.10
CA SER A 171 8.55 -23.19 21.89
C SER A 171 7.63 -21.99 22.15
N TRP A 172 7.76 -21.40 23.35
CA TRP A 172 7.12 -20.12 23.71
C TRP A 172 8.20 -19.11 24.03
N ARG A 173 8.07 -17.89 23.47
CA ARG A 173 9.00 -16.80 23.69
C ARG A 173 8.53 -15.90 24.83
N ASN A 174 9.41 -15.58 25.76
CA ASN A 174 9.22 -14.51 26.72
C ASN A 174 9.75 -13.22 26.09
N ILE A 175 8.86 -12.30 25.75
CA ILE A 175 9.19 -11.07 25.00
C ILE A 175 8.96 -9.88 25.92
N ARG A 176 9.94 -8.97 25.97
CA ARG A 176 9.80 -7.63 26.52
C ARG A 176 9.64 -6.63 25.41
N TYR A 177 8.62 -5.80 25.52
CA TYR A 177 8.44 -4.67 24.60
C TYR A 177 9.22 -3.46 25.12
N ARG A 178 10.08 -2.89 24.26
CA ARG A 178 10.85 -1.68 24.55
C ARG A 178 10.55 -0.62 23.50
N TYR A 179 10.29 0.61 23.96
CA TYR A 179 10.09 1.72 23.05
C TYR A 179 11.45 2.29 22.61
N ASN A 180 11.70 2.33 21.31
CA ASN A 180 12.88 2.94 20.72
C ASN A 180 12.56 4.41 20.36
N ASP A 181 13.07 5.34 21.16
CA ASP A 181 12.85 6.78 21.00
C ASP A 181 13.41 7.34 19.67
N LYS A 182 14.45 6.74 19.11
CA LYS A 182 15.09 7.20 17.88
C LYS A 182 14.25 6.83 16.65
N GLU A 183 13.78 5.59 16.61
CA GLU A 183 12.99 5.06 15.51
C GLU A 183 11.48 5.24 15.71
N LYS A 184 11.05 5.70 16.89
CA LYS A 184 9.65 5.89 17.31
C LYS A 184 8.78 4.65 17.11
N LYS A 185 9.36 3.49 17.35
CA LYS A 185 8.67 2.20 17.25
C LYS A 185 8.87 1.36 18.52
N ILE A 186 7.95 0.41 18.73
CA ILE A 186 8.08 -0.61 19.75
C ILE A 186 8.94 -1.74 19.18
N GLU A 187 9.99 -2.12 19.90
CA GLU A 187 10.86 -3.24 19.58
C GLU A 187 10.60 -4.40 20.52
N GLU A 188 10.72 -5.62 20.00
CA GLU A 188 10.62 -6.85 20.77
C GLU A 188 12.01 -7.32 21.18
N GLU A 189 12.23 -7.50 22.48
CA GLU A 189 13.43 -8.08 23.06
C GLU A 189 13.07 -9.46 23.59
N GLU A 190 13.63 -10.53 23.01
CA GLU A 190 13.45 -11.89 23.51
C GLU A 190 14.33 -12.09 24.76
N LEU A 191 13.69 -12.39 25.88
CA LEU A 191 14.36 -12.63 27.16
C LEU A 191 14.69 -14.11 27.36
N GLY A 192 13.86 -14.97 26.82
CA GLY A 192 14.03 -16.41 26.93
C GLY A 192 12.96 -17.20 26.20
N VAL A 193 13.17 -18.50 26.14
CA VAL A 193 12.30 -19.45 25.44
C VAL A 193 12.02 -20.63 26.36
N PHE A 194 10.77 -21.07 26.41
CA PHE A 194 10.36 -22.33 27.04
C PHE A 194 9.97 -23.33 25.95
N ILE A 195 10.47 -24.54 26.04
CA ILE A 195 10.24 -25.64 25.08
C ILE A 195 9.58 -26.79 25.78
N GLN A 196 8.39 -27.21 25.33
CA GLN A 196 7.63 -28.35 25.85
C GLN A 196 6.57 -28.76 24.81
N TYR A 197 5.89 -29.89 25.00
CA TYR A 197 4.73 -30.26 24.18
C TYR A 197 3.61 -29.23 24.36
N PRO A 198 2.91 -28.83 23.26
CA PRO A 198 1.86 -27.81 23.30
C PRO A 198 0.52 -28.37 23.82
N ILE A 199 0.57 -29.16 24.87
CA ILE A 199 -0.59 -29.85 25.46
C ILE A 199 -0.65 -29.71 26.98
N ARG A 200 -1.84 -29.99 27.54
CA ARG A 200 -2.10 -30.19 28.97
C ARG A 200 -3.08 -31.33 29.15
N LEU A 201 -3.06 -31.98 30.31
CA LEU A 201 -4.15 -32.84 30.72
C LEU A 201 -5.47 -32.06 30.80
N ALA A 202 -6.57 -32.63 30.35
CA ALA A 202 -7.80 -31.90 30.11
C ALA A 202 -9.08 -32.67 30.47
N TRP A 203 -9.08 -33.54 31.45
CA TRP A 203 -10.34 -33.96 32.05
C TRP A 203 -10.99 -32.84 32.84
N ALA A 204 -10.15 -31.92 33.38
CA ALA A 204 -10.60 -30.68 33.96
C ALA A 204 -9.68 -29.50 33.57
N ILE A 205 -10.25 -28.31 33.44
CA ILE A 205 -9.53 -27.03 33.34
C ILE A 205 -10.22 -25.97 34.20
N THR A 206 -9.49 -24.90 34.54
CA THR A 206 -10.14 -23.77 35.25
C THR A 206 -11.00 -22.96 34.25
N ILE A 207 -12.10 -22.40 34.80
CA ILE A 207 -12.99 -21.52 33.99
C ILE A 207 -12.21 -20.38 33.33
N HIS A 208 -11.21 -19.81 34.00
CA HIS A 208 -10.36 -18.75 33.41
C HIS A 208 -9.59 -19.25 32.20
N LYS A 209 -9.03 -20.46 32.26
CA LYS A 209 -8.28 -21.03 31.10
C LYS A 209 -9.19 -21.50 29.96
N SER A 210 -10.49 -21.67 30.23
CA SER A 210 -11.47 -21.98 29.17
C SER A 210 -11.90 -20.77 28.35
N GLN A 211 -11.47 -19.56 28.70
CA GLN A 211 -11.81 -18.35 27.93
C GLN A 211 -11.27 -18.45 26.51
N GLY A 212 -12.13 -18.11 25.55
CA GLY A 212 -11.81 -18.26 24.12
C GLY A 212 -12.10 -19.63 23.52
N LEU A 213 -12.16 -20.69 24.35
CA LEU A 213 -12.41 -22.07 23.90
C LEU A 213 -13.90 -22.32 23.71
N THR A 214 -14.21 -23.40 22.97
CA THR A 214 -15.58 -23.85 22.69
C THR A 214 -15.63 -25.36 22.78
N PHE A 215 -16.65 -25.88 23.45
CA PHE A 215 -16.81 -27.32 23.69
C PHE A 215 -18.22 -27.75 23.32
N SER A 216 -18.37 -28.97 22.85
CA SER A 216 -19.67 -29.60 22.62
C SER A 216 -20.32 -30.07 23.93
N ARG A 217 -19.49 -30.51 24.89
CA ARG A 217 -19.95 -31.05 26.19
C ARG A 217 -19.04 -30.54 27.32
N VAL A 218 -19.69 -30.05 28.40
CA VAL A 218 -18.99 -29.56 29.59
C VAL A 218 -19.67 -29.99 30.88
N VAL A 219 -18.89 -30.33 31.88
CA VAL A 219 -19.34 -30.44 33.27
C VAL A 219 -18.94 -29.16 34.01
N VAL A 220 -19.90 -28.38 34.49
CA VAL A 220 -19.62 -27.15 35.21
C VAL A 220 -19.64 -27.42 36.71
N ASP A 221 -18.49 -27.19 37.33
CA ASP A 221 -18.27 -27.42 38.77
C ASP A 221 -18.12 -26.09 39.55
N PHE A 222 -19.22 -25.65 40.16
CA PHE A 222 -19.24 -24.50 41.03
C PHE A 222 -19.17 -24.83 42.54
N THR A 223 -18.82 -26.08 42.89
CA THR A 223 -18.72 -26.51 44.28
C THR A 223 -17.68 -25.70 45.10
N GLY A 224 -16.61 -25.26 44.44
CA GLY A 224 -15.61 -24.35 45.03
C GLY A 224 -16.05 -22.91 45.21
N GLY A 225 -17.31 -22.58 44.87
CA GLY A 225 -17.87 -21.22 44.90
C GLY A 225 -17.44 -20.38 43.69
N VAL A 226 -18.33 -19.48 43.26
CA VAL A 226 -18.03 -18.45 42.26
C VAL A 226 -17.48 -17.22 42.95
N PHE A 227 -16.26 -16.82 42.67
CA PHE A 227 -15.58 -15.73 43.38
C PHE A 227 -15.27 -14.52 42.51
N ALA A 228 -15.37 -14.64 41.17
CA ALA A 228 -15.13 -13.57 40.22
C ALA A 228 -16.40 -13.20 39.48
N GLY A 229 -16.64 -11.89 39.33
CA GLY A 229 -17.75 -11.39 38.52
C GLY A 229 -17.67 -11.87 37.06
N GLY A 230 -18.79 -12.37 36.54
CA GLY A 230 -18.88 -12.93 35.19
C GLY A 230 -18.39 -14.38 35.02
N GLN A 231 -17.87 -15.01 36.08
CA GLN A 231 -17.28 -16.38 36.01
C GLN A 231 -18.35 -17.41 35.60
N ALA A 232 -19.59 -17.30 36.09
CA ALA A 232 -20.70 -18.17 35.71
C ALA A 232 -21.02 -18.03 34.20
N TYR A 233 -21.07 -16.80 33.69
CA TYR A 233 -21.24 -16.56 32.25
C TYR A 233 -20.12 -17.21 31.39
N VAL A 234 -18.85 -17.02 31.80
CA VAL A 234 -17.72 -17.61 31.14
C VAL A 234 -17.85 -19.12 31.05
N ALA A 235 -18.17 -19.82 32.13
CA ALA A 235 -18.31 -21.26 32.16
C ALA A 235 -19.43 -21.76 31.26
N LEU A 236 -20.63 -21.23 31.41
CA LEU A 236 -21.81 -21.66 30.67
C LEU A 236 -21.70 -21.34 29.18
N SER A 237 -21.14 -20.17 28.85
CA SER A 237 -20.95 -19.74 27.45
C SER A 237 -19.87 -20.53 26.69
N ARG A 238 -19.13 -21.45 27.36
CA ARG A 238 -18.18 -22.33 26.64
C ARG A 238 -18.86 -23.42 25.85
N CYS A 239 -20.05 -23.85 26.25
CA CYS A 239 -20.81 -24.88 25.56
C CYS A 239 -21.58 -24.34 24.35
N THR A 240 -21.68 -25.15 23.32
CA THR A 240 -22.44 -24.81 22.09
C THR A 240 -23.95 -24.91 22.29
N SER A 241 -24.43 -25.72 23.23
CA SER A 241 -25.86 -25.93 23.52
C SER A 241 -26.11 -26.12 25.02
N LEU A 242 -27.36 -25.90 25.44
CA LEU A 242 -27.77 -26.17 26.82
C LEU A 242 -27.69 -27.67 27.14
N ASP A 243 -28.01 -28.53 26.18
CA ASP A 243 -28.00 -29.98 26.35
C ASP A 243 -26.60 -30.55 26.55
N GLY A 244 -25.57 -29.86 26.08
CA GLY A 244 -24.19 -30.24 26.32
C GLY A 244 -23.67 -29.86 27.71
N ILE A 245 -24.49 -29.20 28.57
CA ILE A 245 -24.08 -28.80 29.92
C ILE A 245 -24.56 -29.83 30.96
N GLN A 246 -23.69 -30.17 31.87
CA GLN A 246 -24.02 -30.83 33.14
C GLN A 246 -23.55 -29.95 34.29
N LEU A 247 -24.39 -29.80 35.29
CA LEU A 247 -24.06 -29.06 36.49
C LEU A 247 -23.79 -30.01 37.66
N LYS A 248 -22.66 -29.88 38.34
CA LYS A 248 -22.35 -30.60 39.58
C LYS A 248 -23.06 -30.03 40.81
N LYS A 249 -23.46 -28.76 40.72
CA LYS A 249 -24.19 -28.04 41.76
C LYS A 249 -25.27 -27.19 41.12
N GLN A 250 -26.43 -27.07 41.77
CA GLN A 250 -27.46 -26.13 41.29
C GLN A 250 -26.93 -24.69 41.37
N ILE A 251 -27.24 -23.94 40.28
CA ILE A 251 -26.87 -22.53 40.20
C ILE A 251 -27.90 -21.72 40.99
N THR A 252 -27.42 -20.87 41.85
CA THR A 252 -28.22 -19.93 42.66
C THR A 252 -28.03 -18.50 42.16
N ARG A 253 -28.86 -17.57 42.62
CA ARG A 253 -28.69 -16.14 42.30
C ARG A 253 -27.33 -15.60 42.79
N GLY A 254 -26.81 -16.15 43.88
CA GLY A 254 -25.50 -15.77 44.43
C GLY A 254 -24.32 -16.18 43.55
N ASP A 255 -24.48 -17.19 42.71
CA ASP A 255 -23.44 -17.62 41.79
C ASP A 255 -23.37 -16.73 40.53
N ILE A 256 -24.40 -15.88 40.27
CA ILE A 256 -24.49 -14.98 39.15
C ILE A 256 -24.37 -13.55 39.65
N PHE A 257 -23.19 -12.96 39.39
CA PHE A 257 -22.99 -11.55 39.68
C PHE A 257 -22.01 -10.93 38.67
N VAL A 258 -22.23 -9.64 38.44
CA VAL A 258 -21.36 -8.82 37.59
C VAL A 258 -21.00 -7.55 38.38
N ARG A 259 -19.79 -7.08 38.26
CA ARG A 259 -19.35 -5.85 38.95
C ARG A 259 -20.12 -4.65 38.39
N PRO A 260 -20.67 -3.76 39.25
CA PRO A 260 -21.46 -2.60 38.88
C PRO A 260 -20.70 -1.66 37.93
N GLU A 261 -19.39 -1.52 38.12
CA GLU A 261 -18.53 -0.68 37.27
C GLU A 261 -18.51 -1.15 35.80
N ILE A 262 -18.53 -2.48 35.58
CA ILE A 262 -18.55 -3.09 34.23
C ILE A 262 -19.92 -2.85 33.60
N VAL A 263 -21.01 -3.01 34.36
CA VAL A 263 -22.36 -2.76 33.86
C VAL A 263 -22.51 -1.29 33.47
N SER A 264 -22.05 -0.37 34.30
CA SER A 264 -22.07 1.07 34.00
C SER A 264 -21.23 1.44 32.78
N PHE A 265 -20.08 0.80 32.62
CA PHE A 265 -19.23 1.01 31.43
C PHE A 265 -19.89 0.49 30.17
N ALA A 266 -20.54 -0.70 30.22
CA ALA A 266 -21.20 -1.31 29.07
C ALA A 266 -22.40 -0.47 28.55
N GLN A 267 -23.01 0.38 29.36
CA GLN A 267 -24.06 1.31 28.91
C GLN A 267 -23.58 2.33 27.87
N ARG A 268 -22.28 2.51 27.73
CA ARG A 268 -21.66 3.39 26.70
C ARG A 268 -21.49 2.72 25.36
N PHE A 269 -21.69 1.40 25.28
CA PHE A 269 -21.52 0.63 24.04
C PHE A 269 -22.58 0.97 23.00
N ASN A 270 -22.22 0.88 21.75
CA ASN A 270 -23.11 1.07 20.61
C ASN A 270 -23.84 2.43 20.59
N ASN A 271 -23.23 3.48 21.15
CA ASN A 271 -23.75 4.84 21.06
C ASN A 271 -23.68 5.31 19.59
N ARG A 272 -24.80 5.20 18.87
CA ARG A 272 -24.89 5.53 17.44
C ARG A 272 -24.37 6.93 17.10
N PRO A 273 -24.78 8.02 17.78
CA PRO A 273 -24.24 9.36 17.48
C PRO A 273 -22.73 9.45 17.64
N ALA A 274 -22.15 8.82 18.67
CA ALA A 274 -20.71 8.80 18.88
C ALA A 274 -19.98 7.99 17.79
N ILE A 275 -20.55 6.85 17.39
CA ILE A 275 -20.03 6.01 16.30
C ILE A 275 -20.03 6.78 14.97
N GLU A 276 -21.15 7.40 14.61
CA GLU A 276 -21.27 8.18 13.38
C GLU A 276 -20.28 9.36 13.35
N LYS A 277 -20.13 10.07 14.48
CA LYS A 277 -19.13 11.14 14.63
C LYS A 277 -17.72 10.58 14.40
N ALA A 278 -17.37 9.47 15.03
CA ALA A 278 -16.05 8.85 14.90
C ALA A 278 -15.78 8.34 13.49
N LEU A 279 -16.77 7.73 12.83
CA LEU A 279 -16.66 7.29 11.43
C LEU A 279 -16.39 8.46 10.50
N LYS A 280 -17.12 9.58 10.64
CA LYS A 280 -16.86 10.80 9.87
C LYS A 280 -15.47 11.36 10.11
N GLN A 281 -15.00 11.34 11.35
CA GLN A 281 -13.63 11.77 11.69
C GLN A 281 -12.57 10.89 11.03
N ALA A 282 -12.73 9.57 11.13
CA ALA A 282 -11.81 8.61 10.52
C ALA A 282 -11.83 8.72 8.99
N GLN A 283 -13.01 8.89 8.39
CA GLN A 283 -13.14 9.09 6.94
C GLN A 283 -12.42 10.36 6.48
N ALA A 284 -12.54 11.47 7.22
CA ALA A 284 -11.81 12.69 6.93
C ALA A 284 -10.30 12.49 7.00
N ASP A 285 -9.80 11.73 7.97
CA ASP A 285 -8.37 11.45 8.09
C ASP A 285 -7.83 10.65 6.88
N VAL A 286 -8.56 9.63 6.43
CA VAL A 286 -8.23 8.86 5.22
C VAL A 286 -8.21 9.77 3.99
N GLN A 287 -9.21 10.64 3.83
CA GLN A 287 -9.31 11.58 2.72
C GLN A 287 -8.16 12.60 2.73
N TYR A 288 -7.75 13.11 3.91
CA TYR A 288 -6.57 13.98 4.01
C TYR A 288 -5.27 13.27 3.63
N VAL A 289 -5.09 12.00 4.03
CA VAL A 289 -3.92 11.21 3.63
C VAL A 289 -3.89 11.03 2.11
N GLU A 290 -5.03 10.69 1.50
CA GLU A 290 -5.10 10.53 0.05
C GLU A 290 -4.89 11.87 -0.68
N ALA A 291 -5.43 12.97 -0.17
CA ALA A 291 -5.17 14.31 -0.70
C ALA A 291 -3.67 14.64 -0.70
N VAL A 292 -2.94 14.34 0.39
CA VAL A 292 -1.48 14.53 0.43
C VAL A 292 -0.79 13.74 -0.66
N LYS A 293 -1.16 12.46 -0.82
CA LYS A 293 -0.58 11.57 -1.82
C LYS A 293 -0.82 12.07 -3.25
N GLN A 294 -2.05 12.50 -3.57
CA GLN A 294 -2.38 13.09 -4.88
C GLN A 294 -1.55 14.37 -5.13
N PHE A 295 -1.39 15.23 -4.14
CA PHE A 295 -0.56 16.42 -4.25
C PHE A 295 0.90 16.07 -4.54
N ASP A 296 1.47 15.11 -3.82
CA ASP A 296 2.88 14.72 -3.97
C ASP A 296 3.16 14.04 -5.32
N GLN A 297 2.13 13.45 -5.95
CA GLN A 297 2.16 12.94 -7.32
C GLN A 297 1.94 14.01 -8.39
N GLY A 298 1.66 15.27 -8.01
CA GLY A 298 1.36 16.35 -8.94
C GLY A 298 -0.07 16.36 -9.50
N ASN A 299 -0.94 15.45 -9.02
CA ASN A 299 -2.36 15.44 -9.37
C ASN A 299 -3.13 16.42 -8.50
N PHE A 300 -3.13 17.70 -8.91
CA PHE A 300 -3.78 18.77 -8.12
C PHE A 300 -5.30 18.70 -8.15
N GLU A 301 -5.91 18.16 -9.19
CA GLU A 301 -7.36 17.95 -9.27
C GLU A 301 -7.80 16.89 -8.26
N GLY A 302 -7.17 15.73 -8.26
CA GLY A 302 -7.41 14.68 -7.26
C GLY A 302 -7.11 15.16 -5.83
N PHE A 303 -6.09 16.00 -5.63
CA PHE A 303 -5.83 16.63 -4.34
C PHE A 303 -7.04 17.48 -3.87
N LEU A 304 -7.56 18.35 -4.72
CA LEU A 304 -8.69 19.23 -4.36
C LEU A 304 -9.94 18.42 -4.07
N GLU A 305 -10.24 17.40 -4.87
CA GLU A 305 -11.38 16.52 -4.67
C GLU A 305 -11.34 15.85 -3.28
N GLN A 306 -10.25 15.18 -2.97
CA GLN A 306 -10.09 14.48 -1.69
C GLN A 306 -10.04 15.46 -0.51
N PHE A 307 -9.44 16.62 -0.70
CA PHE A 307 -9.40 17.67 0.31
C PHE A 307 -10.78 18.25 0.64
N PHE A 308 -11.61 18.49 -0.37
CA PHE A 308 -12.99 18.96 -0.17
C PHE A 308 -13.86 17.90 0.49
N LEU A 309 -13.72 16.61 0.11
CA LEU A 309 -14.39 15.50 0.77
C LEU A 309 -14.02 15.43 2.27
N ALA A 310 -12.74 15.59 2.60
CA ALA A 310 -12.28 15.60 3.98
C ALA A 310 -12.88 16.75 4.80
N ILE A 311 -12.90 17.95 4.23
CA ILE A 311 -13.54 19.13 4.85
C ILE A 311 -15.03 18.88 5.05
N HIS A 312 -15.72 18.35 4.07
CA HIS A 312 -17.16 18.04 4.16
C HIS A 312 -17.45 17.01 5.27
N SER A 313 -16.60 15.99 5.40
CA SER A 313 -16.76 14.95 6.42
C SER A 313 -16.58 15.47 7.85
N ARG A 314 -15.68 16.42 8.09
CA ARG A 314 -15.32 16.90 9.45
C ARG A 314 -15.54 18.40 9.69
N TYR A 315 -15.64 19.19 8.63
CA TYR A 315 -15.80 20.67 8.66
C TYR A 315 -14.75 21.38 9.54
N ASP A 316 -13.50 21.10 9.32
CA ASP A 316 -12.37 21.58 10.15
C ASP A 316 -11.41 22.56 9.43
N ILE A 317 -11.88 23.17 8.34
CA ILE A 317 -11.09 24.14 7.55
C ILE A 317 -10.56 25.31 8.40
N GLU A 318 -11.29 25.67 9.44
CA GLU A 318 -10.92 26.74 10.37
C GLU A 318 -9.85 26.33 11.39
N LYS A 319 -9.61 25.02 11.56
CA LYS A 319 -8.63 24.54 12.53
C LYS A 319 -7.21 24.99 12.17
N PRO A 320 -6.40 25.41 13.17
CA PRO A 320 -5.03 25.88 12.92
C PRO A 320 -4.14 24.88 12.19
N VAL A 321 -4.36 23.58 12.41
CA VAL A 321 -3.62 22.48 11.77
C VAL A 321 -3.89 22.49 10.26
N ILE A 322 -5.15 22.57 9.84
CA ILE A 322 -5.54 22.60 8.43
C ILE A 322 -5.06 23.88 7.74
N LYS A 323 -5.21 25.04 8.39
CA LYS A 323 -4.67 26.31 7.88
C LYS A 323 -3.15 26.23 7.67
N ARG A 324 -2.41 25.61 8.61
CA ARG A 324 -0.97 25.39 8.50
C ARG A 324 -0.62 24.44 7.34
N PHE A 325 -1.38 23.36 7.18
CA PHE A 325 -1.24 22.42 6.10
C PHE A 325 -1.39 23.10 4.73
N ILE A 326 -2.48 23.87 4.53
CA ILE A 326 -2.73 24.60 3.29
C ILE A 326 -1.59 25.58 2.99
N ARG A 327 -1.16 26.39 3.99
CA ARG A 327 -0.04 27.32 3.81
C ARG A 327 1.22 26.61 3.36
N LYS A 328 1.56 25.48 3.98
CA LYS A 328 2.76 24.71 3.62
C LYS A 328 2.70 24.17 2.19
N LYS A 329 1.53 23.69 1.73
CA LYS A 329 1.36 23.24 0.34
C LYS A 329 1.43 24.41 -0.65
N LEU A 330 0.85 25.55 -0.34
CA LEU A 330 0.98 26.78 -1.15
C LEU A 330 2.43 27.28 -1.23
N GLU A 331 3.19 27.22 -0.14
CA GLU A 331 4.62 27.57 -0.14
C GLU A 331 5.44 26.68 -1.11
N ILE A 332 5.14 25.37 -1.16
CA ILE A 332 5.78 24.44 -2.11
C ILE A 332 5.49 24.86 -3.54
N ILE A 333 4.21 25.10 -3.88
CA ILE A 333 3.79 25.52 -5.23
C ILE A 333 4.48 26.85 -5.60
N ASN A 334 4.49 27.83 -4.71
CA ASN A 334 5.11 29.13 -4.96
C ASN A 334 6.62 29.01 -5.16
N ARG A 335 7.30 28.12 -4.43
CA ARG A 335 8.73 27.85 -4.62
C ARG A 335 9.00 27.25 -6.00
N GLN A 336 8.22 26.22 -6.39
CA GLN A 336 8.34 25.60 -7.71
C GLN A 336 8.06 26.60 -8.84
N LYS A 337 7.05 27.48 -8.67
CA LYS A 337 6.76 28.52 -9.65
C LYS A 337 7.92 29.51 -9.82
N LYS A 338 8.53 29.96 -8.73
CA LYS A 338 9.71 30.84 -8.78
C LYS A 338 10.90 30.17 -9.46
N GLU A 339 11.17 28.92 -9.13
CA GLU A 339 12.29 28.18 -9.72
C GLU A 339 12.06 27.94 -11.23
N ASN A 340 10.85 27.57 -11.63
CA ASN A 340 10.49 27.44 -13.05
C ASN A 340 10.65 28.77 -13.82
N GLN A 341 10.28 29.88 -13.19
CA GLN A 341 10.48 31.19 -13.81
C GLN A 341 11.98 31.50 -13.98
N ARG A 342 12.78 31.28 -12.96
CA ARG A 342 14.24 31.44 -12.99
C ARG A 342 14.90 30.58 -14.10
N LEU A 343 14.49 29.29 -14.19
CA LEU A 343 15.01 28.41 -15.22
C LEU A 343 14.64 28.89 -16.64
N ARG A 344 13.40 29.37 -16.83
CA ARG A 344 12.96 29.96 -18.10
C ARG A 344 13.80 31.18 -18.47
N GLU A 345 14.08 32.06 -17.53
CA GLU A 345 14.94 33.24 -17.72
C GLU A 345 16.37 32.82 -18.09
N GLN A 346 16.95 31.83 -17.40
CA GLN A 346 18.26 31.29 -17.73
C GLN A 346 18.33 30.68 -19.12
N LEU A 347 17.33 29.87 -19.51
CA LEU A 347 17.23 29.29 -20.83
C LEU A 347 17.10 30.35 -21.91
N TYR A 348 16.33 31.40 -21.66
CA TYR A 348 16.20 32.54 -22.59
C TYR A 348 17.54 33.23 -22.80
N VAL A 349 18.28 33.51 -21.73
CA VAL A 349 19.62 34.15 -21.81
C VAL A 349 20.60 33.23 -22.55
N GLN A 350 20.62 31.96 -22.25
CA GLN A 350 21.49 30.99 -22.93
C GLN A 350 21.18 30.93 -24.43
N ARG A 351 19.90 30.86 -24.80
CA ARG A 351 19.47 30.85 -26.20
C ARG A 351 19.91 32.11 -26.92
N LYS A 352 19.75 33.28 -26.32
CA LYS A 352 20.24 34.55 -26.87
C LYS A 352 21.74 34.57 -27.09
N ASN A 353 22.51 34.05 -26.17
CA ASN A 353 23.95 33.94 -26.31
C ASN A 353 24.35 32.99 -27.46
N LEU A 354 23.68 31.85 -27.58
CA LEU A 354 23.92 30.91 -28.66
C LEU A 354 23.57 31.53 -30.05
N GLU A 355 22.45 32.26 -30.12
CA GLU A 355 22.09 33.00 -31.34
C GLU A 355 23.14 34.06 -31.72
N LYS A 356 23.69 34.78 -30.73
CA LYS A 356 24.76 35.75 -30.92
C LYS A 356 26.03 35.09 -31.45
N TYR A 357 26.50 34.02 -30.82
CA TYR A 357 27.71 33.30 -31.27
C TYR A 357 27.50 32.66 -32.66
N ALA A 358 26.33 32.12 -32.91
CA ALA A 358 26.01 31.59 -34.25
C ALA A 358 26.16 32.67 -35.34
N ARG A 359 25.70 33.90 -35.02
CA ARG A 359 25.86 35.05 -35.94
C ARG A 359 27.33 35.43 -36.13
N GLU A 360 28.15 35.42 -35.09
CA GLU A 360 29.59 35.70 -35.16
C GLU A 360 30.27 34.68 -36.08
N TYR A 361 30.06 33.38 -35.89
CA TYR A 361 30.61 32.34 -36.77
C TYR A 361 30.11 32.46 -38.21
N TYR A 362 28.84 32.81 -38.41
CA TYR A 362 28.32 33.09 -39.76
C TYR A 362 29.07 34.24 -40.43
N LEU A 363 29.36 35.33 -39.70
CA LEU A 363 30.10 36.46 -40.24
C LEU A 363 31.58 36.07 -40.55
N MET A 364 32.22 35.33 -39.67
CA MET A 364 33.59 34.80 -39.90
C MET A 364 33.59 33.90 -41.15
N GLY A 365 32.60 33.07 -41.36
CA GLY A 365 32.44 32.27 -42.60
C GLY A 365 32.34 33.14 -43.84
N ASN A 366 31.59 34.23 -43.80
CA ASN A 366 31.52 35.18 -44.92
C ASN A 366 32.87 35.88 -45.19
N GLU A 367 33.61 36.27 -44.11
CA GLU A 367 34.94 36.83 -44.25
C GLU A 367 35.96 35.85 -44.88
N CYS A 368 35.90 34.57 -44.51
CA CYS A 368 36.73 33.53 -45.13
C CYS A 368 36.52 33.47 -46.67
N ILE A 369 35.26 33.65 -47.13
CA ILE A 369 34.95 33.67 -48.55
C ILE A 369 35.44 34.96 -49.22
N THR A 370 35.18 36.14 -48.58
CA THR A 370 35.41 37.45 -49.24
C THR A 370 36.84 37.93 -49.16
N GLN A 371 37.56 37.63 -48.10
CA GLN A 371 38.90 38.13 -47.86
C GLN A 371 39.99 37.03 -48.08
N ALA A 372 39.76 35.83 -47.57
CA ALA A 372 40.76 34.76 -47.61
C ALA A 372 40.58 33.80 -48.82
N HIS A 373 39.45 33.85 -49.52
CA HIS A 373 39.08 32.91 -50.57
C HIS A 373 39.15 31.43 -50.16
N ASP A 374 38.99 31.17 -48.82
CA ASP A 374 39.06 29.84 -48.26
C ASP A 374 37.65 29.25 -48.00
N SER A 375 37.20 28.46 -48.96
CA SER A 375 35.90 27.81 -48.88
C SER A 375 35.81 26.75 -47.78
N ARG A 376 36.92 26.08 -47.42
CA ARG A 376 36.91 25.07 -46.35
C ARG A 376 36.77 25.70 -44.97
N ALA A 377 37.53 26.76 -44.72
CA ALA A 377 37.38 27.52 -43.49
C ALA A 377 35.98 28.16 -43.35
N ALA A 378 35.39 28.64 -44.48
CA ALA A 378 34.04 29.17 -44.50
C ALA A 378 33.00 28.11 -44.12
N ILE A 379 33.07 26.91 -44.71
CA ILE A 379 32.15 25.79 -44.44
C ILE A 379 32.25 25.41 -42.96
N ALA A 380 33.46 25.28 -42.38
CA ALA A 380 33.65 24.96 -40.98
C ALA A 380 33.00 26.03 -40.05
N ASN A 381 33.13 27.32 -40.38
CA ASN A 381 32.46 28.39 -39.61
C ASN A 381 30.94 28.36 -39.76
N TYR A 382 30.39 28.07 -40.97
CA TYR A 382 28.95 27.89 -41.12
C TYR A 382 28.43 26.67 -40.36
N ASP A 383 29.18 25.58 -40.34
CA ASP A 383 28.85 24.40 -39.52
C ASP A 383 28.76 24.75 -38.04
N LYS A 384 29.70 25.55 -37.54
CA LYS A 384 29.68 26.00 -36.14
C LYS A 384 28.50 26.91 -35.85
N ALA A 385 28.16 27.79 -36.80
CA ALA A 385 26.97 28.63 -36.70
C ALA A 385 25.67 27.81 -36.63
N ILE A 386 25.59 26.75 -37.45
CA ILE A 386 24.45 25.82 -37.52
C ILE A 386 24.37 24.97 -36.24
N GLU A 387 25.50 24.49 -35.73
CA GLU A 387 25.54 23.75 -34.46
C GLU A 387 24.99 24.58 -33.31
N LEU A 388 25.36 25.85 -33.23
CA LEU A 388 24.91 26.76 -32.15
C LEU A 388 23.46 27.22 -32.34
N ASN A 389 23.00 27.35 -33.56
CA ASN A 389 21.62 27.70 -33.94
C ASN A 389 21.15 26.93 -35.18
N PRO A 390 20.60 25.72 -35.03
CA PRO A 390 20.12 24.90 -36.14
C PRO A 390 19.04 25.56 -37.02
N SER A 391 18.35 26.56 -36.47
CA SER A 391 17.34 27.33 -37.24
C SER A 391 17.89 28.56 -37.95
N TYR A 392 19.21 28.75 -37.98
CA TYR A 392 19.81 29.88 -38.66
C TYR A 392 19.85 29.69 -40.21
N THR A 393 18.77 30.03 -40.86
CA THR A 393 18.56 29.80 -42.31
C THR A 393 19.66 30.37 -43.20
N ASP A 394 20.16 31.59 -42.89
CA ASP A 394 21.23 32.19 -43.69
C ASP A 394 22.54 31.39 -43.65
N ALA A 395 22.88 30.75 -42.55
CA ALA A 395 24.05 29.89 -42.47
C ALA A 395 23.90 28.63 -43.34
N TRP A 396 22.74 28.01 -43.34
CA TRP A 396 22.42 26.90 -44.23
C TRP A 396 22.51 27.31 -45.71
N ILE A 397 21.97 28.47 -46.09
CA ILE A 397 22.05 28.99 -47.46
C ILE A 397 23.51 29.24 -47.84
N ARG A 398 24.27 29.95 -47.03
CA ARG A 398 25.67 30.27 -47.33
C ARG A 398 26.53 29.02 -47.45
N LYS A 399 26.40 28.07 -46.55
CA LYS A 399 27.08 26.76 -46.66
C LYS A 399 26.70 26.08 -47.96
N GLY A 400 25.40 25.99 -48.30
CA GLY A 400 24.94 25.36 -49.54
C GLY A 400 25.47 26.06 -50.80
N ILE A 401 25.52 27.39 -50.83
CA ILE A 401 26.13 28.16 -51.93
C ILE A 401 27.63 27.89 -52.05
N THR A 402 28.33 27.81 -50.92
CA THR A 402 29.78 27.55 -50.91
C THR A 402 30.09 26.14 -51.45
N LEU A 403 29.34 25.17 -51.00
CA LEU A 403 29.45 23.78 -51.50
C LEU A 403 29.09 23.69 -53.00
N TYR A 404 28.05 24.36 -53.44
CA TYR A 404 27.71 24.45 -54.86
C TYR A 404 28.87 25.02 -55.69
N ASN A 405 29.50 26.09 -55.24
CA ASN A 405 30.64 26.69 -55.93
C ASN A 405 31.87 25.76 -55.94
N ASN A 406 32.02 24.92 -54.94
CA ASN A 406 33.04 23.87 -54.90
C ASN A 406 32.69 22.65 -55.77
N LYS A 407 31.51 22.62 -56.41
CA LYS A 407 30.95 21.49 -57.17
C LYS A 407 30.57 20.28 -56.31
N GLU A 408 30.41 20.48 -55.00
CA GLU A 408 29.91 19.50 -54.02
C GLU A 408 28.37 19.55 -53.94
N TYR A 409 27.73 19.15 -55.08
CA TYR A 409 26.28 19.40 -55.30
C TYR A 409 25.37 18.59 -54.40
N TYR A 410 25.75 17.37 -54.00
CA TYR A 410 24.94 16.53 -53.14
C TYR A 410 24.89 17.10 -51.72
N GLU A 411 26.02 17.53 -51.16
CA GLU A 411 26.13 18.17 -49.87
C GLU A 411 25.41 19.55 -49.86
N ALA A 412 25.53 20.28 -51.00
CA ALA A 412 24.79 21.54 -51.20
C ALA A 412 23.28 21.31 -51.14
N GLU A 413 22.77 20.23 -51.76
CA GLU A 413 21.34 19.87 -51.75
C GLU A 413 20.82 19.66 -50.35
N VAL A 414 21.57 18.97 -49.49
CA VAL A 414 21.21 18.77 -48.06
C VAL A 414 21.04 20.11 -47.35
N CYS A 415 22.01 21.00 -47.52
CA CYS A 415 21.99 22.30 -46.86
C CYS A 415 20.84 23.20 -47.38
N LEU A 416 20.62 23.22 -48.69
CA LEU A 416 19.59 24.05 -49.33
C LEU A 416 18.18 23.48 -49.05
N ASN A 417 18.03 22.17 -48.94
CA ASN A 417 16.78 21.56 -48.51
C ASN A 417 16.42 22.00 -47.09
N GLU A 418 17.38 21.98 -46.16
CA GLU A 418 17.15 22.44 -44.79
C GLU A 418 16.81 23.94 -44.76
N ALA A 419 17.51 24.76 -45.53
CA ALA A 419 17.21 26.19 -45.66
C ALA A 419 15.76 26.44 -46.13
N VAL A 420 15.31 25.69 -47.16
CA VAL A 420 13.93 25.79 -47.66
C VAL A 420 12.92 25.24 -46.67
N ARG A 421 13.26 24.20 -45.93
CA ARG A 421 12.42 23.66 -44.85
C ARG A 421 12.21 24.71 -43.75
N LEU A 422 13.27 25.39 -43.32
CA LEU A 422 13.24 26.42 -42.29
C LEU A 422 12.51 27.70 -42.74
N SER A 423 12.70 28.09 -44.00
CA SER A 423 12.14 29.33 -44.57
C SER A 423 11.63 29.08 -46.02
N PRO A 424 10.43 28.50 -46.18
CA PRO A 424 9.91 28.08 -47.48
C PRO A 424 9.66 29.23 -48.49
N MET A 425 9.47 30.43 -48.01
CA MET A 425 9.19 31.62 -48.82
C MET A 425 10.42 32.53 -48.97
N LEU A 426 11.61 32.05 -48.55
CA LEU A 426 12.82 32.83 -48.71
C LEU A 426 13.42 32.62 -50.12
N PHE A 427 13.33 33.64 -50.92
CA PHE A 427 13.81 33.62 -52.32
C PHE A 427 15.19 33.02 -52.45
N LYS A 428 16.18 33.46 -51.65
CA LYS A 428 17.56 32.97 -51.72
C LYS A 428 17.67 31.45 -51.53
N ALA A 429 16.89 30.86 -50.66
CA ALA A 429 16.91 29.43 -50.39
C ALA A 429 16.38 28.66 -51.57
N VAL A 430 15.18 29.00 -52.06
CA VAL A 430 14.51 28.34 -53.16
C VAL A 430 15.31 28.50 -54.47
N TYR A 431 15.78 29.70 -54.77
CA TYR A 431 16.57 30.01 -55.95
C TYR A 431 17.88 29.20 -56.01
N ASN A 432 18.65 29.15 -54.91
CA ASN A 432 19.91 28.44 -54.90
C ASN A 432 19.70 26.92 -54.94
N ARG A 433 18.61 26.41 -54.36
CA ARG A 433 18.24 24.99 -54.44
C ARG A 433 17.90 24.64 -55.91
N GLY A 434 17.12 25.46 -56.61
CA GLY A 434 16.83 25.27 -58.04
C GLY A 434 18.09 25.23 -58.86
N LYS A 435 19.06 26.15 -58.62
CA LYS A 435 20.38 26.13 -59.29
C LYS A 435 21.14 24.84 -59.04
N ASN A 436 21.16 24.37 -57.80
CA ASN A 436 21.87 23.15 -57.43
C ASN A 436 21.22 21.94 -58.08
N ARG A 437 19.89 21.88 -58.14
CA ARG A 437 19.13 20.81 -58.80
C ARG A 437 19.39 20.76 -60.31
N MET A 438 19.56 21.93 -60.95
CA MET A 438 20.02 21.96 -62.31
C MET A 438 21.40 21.33 -62.55
N ALA A 439 22.32 21.58 -61.60
CA ALA A 439 23.67 20.98 -61.65
C ALA A 439 23.66 19.47 -61.32
N LEU A 440 22.71 18.99 -60.56
CA LEU A 440 22.45 17.58 -60.29
C LEU A 440 21.64 16.85 -61.37
N ASP A 441 21.27 17.54 -62.47
CA ASP A 441 20.36 17.06 -63.47
C ASP A 441 18.94 16.68 -63.03
N ASN A 442 18.57 17.17 -61.86
CA ASN A 442 17.20 17.07 -61.30
C ASN A 442 16.33 18.21 -61.85
N ILE A 443 15.97 18.10 -63.09
CA ILE A 443 15.31 19.18 -63.90
C ILE A 443 13.89 19.43 -63.37
N GLU A 444 13.13 18.38 -62.98
CA GLU A 444 11.79 18.52 -62.44
C GLU A 444 11.80 19.25 -61.13
N GLY A 445 12.71 18.90 -60.22
CA GLY A 445 12.88 19.59 -58.95
C GLY A 445 13.32 21.05 -59.14
N ALA A 446 14.18 21.33 -60.13
CA ALA A 446 14.61 22.67 -60.45
C ALA A 446 13.45 23.53 -61.01
N LEU A 447 12.62 22.98 -61.88
CA LEU A 447 11.42 23.66 -62.41
C LEU A 447 10.47 24.09 -61.29
N ALA A 448 10.18 23.18 -60.34
CA ALA A 448 9.33 23.49 -59.21
C ALA A 448 9.92 24.61 -58.32
N ASP A 449 11.24 24.62 -58.13
CA ASP A 449 11.91 25.66 -57.36
C ASP A 449 11.95 27.01 -58.10
N PHE A 450 12.21 27.01 -59.42
CA PHE A 450 12.21 28.26 -60.17
C PHE A 450 10.81 28.86 -60.36
N ASP A 451 9.77 28.05 -60.57
CA ASP A 451 8.38 28.51 -60.56
C ASP A 451 8.04 29.20 -59.23
N ARG A 452 8.41 28.57 -58.14
CA ARG A 452 8.25 29.16 -56.78
C ARG A 452 9.09 30.44 -56.62
N ALA A 453 10.34 30.44 -57.10
CA ALA A 453 11.22 31.60 -57.03
C ALA A 453 10.67 32.80 -57.81
N VAL A 454 10.12 32.56 -59.02
CA VAL A 454 9.41 33.56 -59.80
C VAL A 454 8.20 34.10 -59.08
N SER A 455 7.41 33.22 -58.44
CA SER A 455 6.25 33.65 -57.62
C SER A 455 6.64 34.53 -56.46
N ILE A 456 7.82 34.25 -55.82
CA ILE A 456 8.32 35.04 -54.67
C ILE A 456 8.92 36.39 -55.15
N LYS A 457 9.67 36.39 -56.29
CA LYS A 457 10.33 37.59 -56.81
C LYS A 457 10.24 37.66 -58.36
N PRO A 458 9.09 38.10 -58.90
CA PRO A 458 8.84 38.12 -60.35
C PRO A 458 9.78 39.01 -61.15
N GLU A 459 10.42 40.02 -60.51
CA GLU A 459 11.28 40.98 -61.20
C GLU A 459 12.75 40.56 -61.28
N HIS A 460 13.08 39.33 -60.87
CA HIS A 460 14.47 38.88 -60.84
C HIS A 460 14.85 38.20 -62.17
N ALA A 461 15.41 38.95 -63.15
CA ALA A 461 15.72 38.48 -64.51
C ALA A 461 16.46 37.15 -64.59
N LYS A 462 17.44 36.90 -63.66
CA LYS A 462 18.24 35.66 -63.66
C LYS A 462 17.42 34.39 -63.29
N VAL A 463 16.35 34.52 -62.60
CA VAL A 463 15.44 33.36 -62.29
C VAL A 463 14.70 32.96 -63.53
N HIS A 464 14.16 33.92 -64.26
CA HIS A 464 13.46 33.69 -65.55
C HIS A 464 14.39 33.04 -66.59
N GLU A 465 15.63 33.48 -66.61
CA GLU A 465 16.65 32.86 -67.51
C GLU A 465 16.86 31.37 -67.16
N LEU A 466 17.15 31.07 -65.87
CA LEU A 466 17.37 29.69 -65.44
C LEU A 466 16.10 28.82 -65.49
N PHE A 467 14.93 29.42 -65.30
CA PHE A 467 13.64 28.75 -65.47
C PHE A 467 13.44 28.38 -67.01
N GLY A 468 13.76 29.31 -67.90
CA GLY A 468 13.79 29.03 -69.35
C GLY A 468 14.74 27.90 -69.71
N ASP A 469 15.98 27.92 -69.18
CA ASP A 469 16.96 26.87 -69.34
C ASP A 469 16.46 25.50 -68.88
N ALA A 470 15.79 25.45 -67.76
CA ALA A 470 15.20 24.24 -67.24
C ALA A 470 14.01 23.73 -68.08
N LEU A 471 13.14 24.65 -68.54
CA LEU A 471 12.04 24.33 -69.44
C LEU A 471 12.53 23.77 -70.77
N MET A 472 13.57 24.35 -71.33
CA MET A 472 14.20 23.87 -72.59
C MET A 472 14.72 22.45 -72.44
N ARG A 473 15.37 22.12 -71.37
CA ARG A 473 15.84 20.74 -71.10
C ARG A 473 14.69 19.70 -70.95
N THR A 474 13.45 20.15 -70.70
CA THR A 474 12.27 19.27 -70.75
C THR A 474 11.47 19.28 -71.97
N GLY A 475 11.99 19.93 -73.09
CA GLY A 475 11.34 20.02 -74.36
C GLY A 475 10.16 21.00 -74.48
N LYS A 476 10.00 21.89 -73.47
CA LYS A 476 8.93 22.90 -73.44
C LYS A 476 9.40 24.22 -74.04
N GLU A 477 9.69 24.18 -75.39
CA GLU A 477 10.33 25.24 -76.10
C GLU A 477 9.57 26.58 -76.09
N GLU A 478 8.25 26.58 -76.25
CA GLU A 478 7.44 27.80 -76.19
C GLU A 478 7.46 28.46 -74.78
N ALA A 479 7.34 27.65 -73.75
CA ALA A 479 7.40 28.16 -72.41
C ALA A 479 8.81 28.69 -72.03
N ALA A 480 9.87 28.05 -72.55
CA ALA A 480 11.25 28.50 -72.37
C ALA A 480 11.48 29.85 -73.07
N ALA A 481 11.03 29.99 -74.31
CA ALA A 481 11.12 31.27 -75.09
C ALA A 481 10.41 32.43 -74.32
N LEU A 482 9.22 32.15 -73.78
CA LEU A 482 8.49 33.14 -72.96
C LEU A 482 9.30 33.60 -71.78
N GLN A 483 9.90 32.67 -71.04
CA GLN A 483 10.69 33.02 -69.80
C GLN A 483 11.96 33.80 -70.20
N TRP A 484 12.63 33.46 -71.25
CA TRP A 484 13.79 34.24 -71.73
C TRP A 484 13.41 35.65 -72.18
N ALA A 485 12.30 35.81 -72.93
CA ALA A 485 11.81 37.14 -73.34
C ALA A 485 11.47 38.03 -72.08
N ILE A 486 10.89 37.42 -71.04
CA ILE A 486 10.66 38.14 -69.79
C ILE A 486 12.00 38.53 -69.11
N ALA A 487 12.98 37.61 -69.08
CA ALA A 487 14.30 37.90 -68.54
C ALA A 487 15.02 39.05 -69.24
N GLU A 488 14.96 39.06 -70.57
CA GLU A 488 15.54 40.15 -71.42
C GLU A 488 14.89 41.47 -71.15
N ARG A 489 13.55 41.54 -71.17
CA ARG A 489 12.79 42.72 -70.86
C ARG A 489 13.11 43.30 -69.42
N LEU A 490 13.27 42.41 -68.41
CA LEU A 490 13.65 42.84 -67.10
C LEU A 490 15.09 43.38 -67.04
N ARG A 491 16.00 42.84 -67.82
CA ARG A 491 17.39 43.36 -67.96
C ARG A 491 17.41 44.72 -68.61
N GLU A 492 16.66 44.94 -69.64
CA GLU A 492 16.55 46.26 -70.37
C GLU A 492 15.95 47.34 -69.41
N LYS A 493 14.97 46.92 -68.59
CA LYS A 493 14.37 47.84 -67.63
C LYS A 493 15.38 48.23 -66.56
N ASN A 494 16.11 47.27 -66.00
CA ASN A 494 17.11 47.49 -64.92
C ASN A 494 18.39 48.21 -65.43
N ALA A 495 18.60 48.29 -66.74
CA ALA A 495 19.70 49.03 -67.34
C ALA A 495 19.33 50.52 -67.60
N LYS A 496 18.05 50.87 -67.55
CA LYS A 496 17.52 52.24 -67.71
C LYS A 496 17.25 52.99 -66.39
N ASP A 497 17.10 52.21 -65.30
CA ASP A 497 17.02 52.74 -63.96
C ASP A 497 18.44 52.76 -63.29
#